data_b913e445f07ca57a0fdd235f50a4e5c7
#
_entry.id   b913e445f07ca57a0fdd235f50a4e5c7
#
_cell.length_a   1.000
_cell.length_b   1.000
_cell.length_c   1.000
_cell.angle_alpha   90.00
_cell.angle_beta   90.00
_cell.angle_gamma   90.00
#
_symmetry.space_group_name_H-M   'P 1'
#
loop_
_entity.id
_entity.type
_entity.pdbx_description
1 polymer ?
#
loop_
_entity_poly.entity_id
_entity_poly.type
_entity_poly.pdbx_seq_one_letter_code
_entity_poly.pdbx_strand_id
1 'polypeptide(L)'
;VDRLGDELIAGGYIQRFSIFSFFILPLFYSKYSVKYSSFFVPILFIIFLVGIILSGNRMPLLLFIFTLFLMLIFQKQLRKYLLSTILMLSIVFFSIYNINENVKKNFLSFYSQVNSIVEIALKDNNFKEKPQYLKEFSTFYDTWLMHKYIGGGIKNFRYYCHERPNIKKDVKFVCNMHPHNYYLEILTETGLFGFLILVVAFVNILYTIFYNKYFIKHNLNENIMIIPFIFLFIVEIFPIKSTGSFFTTGNTTYLFLILGILIGLIQRDISIEKKI
;
A
#
# COMPACT_ATOMS: atom_id res chain seq x y z
N VAL A 1 8.12 -8.08 28.36
CA VAL A 1 7.61 -8.06 26.98
C VAL A 1 8.18 -6.79 26.36
N ASP A 2 9.13 -6.97 25.46
CA ASP A 2 9.97 -5.92 24.93
C ASP A 2 9.18 -4.98 24.04
N ARG A 3 9.25 -3.70 24.36
CA ARG A 3 8.62 -2.59 23.66
C ARG A 3 9.38 -2.19 22.38
N LEU A 4 10.04 -3.11 21.74
CA LEU A 4 10.59 -2.94 20.39
C LEU A 4 9.58 -3.46 19.39
N GLY A 5 8.52 -2.67 19.22
CA GLY A 5 7.64 -2.80 18.07
C GLY A 5 6.46 -3.71 18.30
N ASP A 6 5.44 -3.20 18.96
CA ASP A 6 4.06 -3.67 18.77
C ASP A 6 3.56 -3.38 17.32
N GLU A 7 4.42 -2.89 16.44
CA GLU A 7 4.12 -2.74 15.02
C GLU A 7 4.25 -4.09 14.34
N LEU A 8 3.13 -4.61 13.86
CA LEU A 8 3.04 -5.85 13.10
C LEU A 8 3.68 -5.67 11.70
N ILE A 9 5.00 -5.76 11.63
CA ILE A 9 5.77 -5.44 10.41
C ILE A 9 5.75 -6.59 9.40
N ALA A 10 5.66 -7.82 9.88
CA ALA A 10 5.81 -9.03 9.05
C ALA A 10 4.84 -9.08 7.86
N GLY A 11 3.55 -8.72 8.08
CA GLY A 11 2.56 -8.69 7.01
C GLY A 11 2.90 -7.74 5.86
N GLY A 12 3.51 -6.60 6.17
CA GLY A 12 3.96 -5.64 5.17
C GLY A 12 5.08 -6.19 4.29
N TYR A 13 6.05 -6.88 4.88
CA TYR A 13 7.11 -7.54 4.11
C TYR A 13 6.55 -8.68 3.24
N ILE A 14 5.71 -9.53 3.79
CA ILE A 14 5.08 -10.62 3.03
C ILE A 14 4.30 -10.06 1.84
N GLN A 15 3.51 -9.00 2.04
CA GLN A 15 2.75 -8.35 0.97
C GLN A 15 3.68 -7.77 -0.11
N ARG A 16 4.73 -7.06 0.26
CA ARG A 16 5.70 -6.47 -0.66
C ARG A 16 6.43 -7.54 -1.49
N PHE A 17 6.88 -8.60 -0.84
CA PHE A 17 7.61 -9.69 -1.52
C PHE A 17 6.71 -10.65 -2.28
N SER A 18 5.43 -10.79 -1.89
CA SER A 18 4.48 -11.64 -2.61
C SER A 18 4.31 -11.20 -4.07
N ILE A 19 4.42 -9.90 -4.35
CA ILE A 19 4.29 -9.37 -5.70
C ILE A 19 5.46 -9.81 -6.59
N PHE A 20 6.65 -10.01 -6.04
CA PHE A 20 7.78 -10.56 -6.81
C PHE A 20 7.56 -12.00 -7.25
N SER A 21 6.72 -12.76 -6.58
CA SER A 21 6.35 -14.11 -7.03
C SER A 21 5.63 -14.11 -8.38
N PHE A 22 4.99 -12.99 -8.76
CA PHE A 22 4.40 -12.82 -10.08
C PHE A 22 5.43 -12.81 -11.21
N PHE A 23 6.71 -12.54 -10.94
CA PHE A 23 7.78 -12.71 -11.92
C PHE A 23 8.13 -14.16 -12.17
N ILE A 24 8.04 -14.95 -11.14
CA ILE A 24 8.34 -16.38 -11.22
C ILE A 24 7.27 -17.05 -12.10
N LEU A 25 6.03 -16.59 -12.06
CA LEU A 25 4.92 -17.15 -12.82
C LEU A 25 5.18 -17.22 -14.33
N PRO A 26 5.56 -16.14 -15.01
CA PRO A 26 5.87 -16.20 -16.44
C PRO A 26 7.05 -17.10 -16.78
N LEU A 27 8.08 -17.16 -15.91
CA LEU A 27 9.21 -18.06 -16.09
C LEU A 27 8.79 -19.53 -15.96
N PHE A 28 7.90 -19.84 -15.03
CA PHE A 28 7.30 -21.17 -14.93
C PHE A 28 6.43 -21.50 -16.13
N TYR A 29 5.62 -20.54 -16.63
CA TYR A 29 4.79 -20.72 -17.82
C TYR A 29 5.58 -21.00 -19.08
N SER A 30 6.75 -20.38 -19.23
CA SER A 30 7.62 -20.58 -20.40
C SER A 30 8.39 -21.91 -20.36
N LYS A 31 8.68 -22.45 -19.18
CA LYS A 31 9.56 -23.59 -18.98
C LYS A 31 8.85 -24.89 -18.62
N TYR A 32 7.67 -24.82 -18.02
CA TYR A 32 6.89 -25.98 -17.57
C TYR A 32 5.50 -26.00 -18.20
N SER A 33 4.94 -27.21 -18.36
CA SER A 33 3.63 -27.33 -18.96
C SER A 33 2.56 -26.54 -18.20
N VAL A 34 1.57 -25.99 -18.93
CA VAL A 34 0.44 -25.21 -18.39
C VAL A 34 -0.26 -25.90 -17.21
N LYS A 35 -0.20 -27.23 -17.14
CA LYS A 35 -0.83 -28.05 -16.10
C LYS A 35 -0.20 -27.80 -14.71
N TYR A 36 1.12 -27.68 -14.62
CA TYR A 36 1.80 -27.44 -13.33
C TYR A 36 1.66 -26.00 -12.85
N SER A 37 1.68 -25.04 -13.76
CA SER A 37 1.53 -23.65 -13.41
C SER A 37 0.14 -23.32 -12.86
N SER A 38 -0.92 -23.94 -13.37
CA SER A 38 -2.29 -23.73 -12.90
C SER A 38 -2.52 -24.17 -11.46
N PHE A 39 -1.71 -25.08 -10.95
CA PHE A 39 -1.78 -25.55 -9.56
C PHE A 39 -0.85 -24.78 -8.61
N PHE A 40 0.32 -24.42 -9.09
CA PHE A 40 1.33 -23.75 -8.27
C PHE A 40 0.95 -22.32 -7.88
N VAL A 41 0.32 -21.59 -8.81
CA VAL A 41 -0.09 -20.19 -8.59
C VAL A 41 -1.08 -20.04 -7.43
N PRO A 42 -2.20 -20.76 -7.38
CA PRO A 42 -3.14 -20.69 -6.27
C PRO A 42 -2.50 -21.05 -4.92
N ILE A 43 -1.67 -22.07 -4.88
CA ILE A 43 -0.98 -22.49 -3.63
C ILE A 43 -0.08 -21.37 -3.09
N LEU A 44 0.70 -20.74 -3.96
CA LEU A 44 1.60 -19.67 -3.58
C LEU A 44 0.84 -18.47 -3.01
N PHE A 45 -0.29 -18.10 -3.64
CA PHE A 45 -1.17 -17.04 -3.13
C PHE A 45 -1.80 -17.39 -1.79
N ILE A 46 -2.21 -18.64 -1.61
CA ILE A 46 -2.74 -19.11 -0.32
C ILE A 46 -1.69 -18.98 0.78
N ILE A 47 -0.45 -19.39 0.52
CA ILE A 47 0.64 -19.26 1.48
C ILE A 47 0.84 -17.79 1.88
N PHE A 48 0.89 -16.87 0.92
CA PHE A 48 1.03 -15.44 1.22
C PHE A 48 -0.17 -14.88 1.97
N LEU A 49 -1.39 -15.25 1.57
CA LEU A 49 -2.60 -14.80 2.27
C LEU A 49 -2.60 -15.26 3.72
N VAL A 50 -2.32 -16.53 3.97
CA VAL A 50 -2.24 -17.09 5.32
C VAL A 50 -1.19 -16.35 6.14
N GLY A 51 0.00 -16.13 5.59
CA GLY A 51 1.05 -15.37 6.27
C GLY A 51 0.63 -13.94 6.61
N ILE A 52 -0.04 -13.24 5.69
CA ILE A 52 -0.54 -11.87 5.91
C ILE A 52 -1.64 -11.86 6.98
N ILE A 53 -2.59 -12.79 6.94
CA ILE A 53 -3.68 -12.87 7.92
C ILE A 53 -3.13 -13.16 9.32
N LEU A 54 -2.24 -14.14 9.43
CA LEU A 54 -1.64 -14.52 10.72
C LEU A 54 -0.74 -13.44 11.29
N SER A 55 -0.15 -12.57 10.46
CA SER A 55 0.60 -11.41 10.94
C SER A 55 -0.27 -10.40 11.68
N GLY A 56 -1.61 -10.47 11.58
CA GLY A 56 -2.55 -9.56 12.22
C GLY A 56 -2.61 -8.15 11.63
N ASN A 57 -1.80 -7.85 10.62
CA ASN A 57 -1.75 -6.53 10.00
C ASN A 57 -2.78 -6.40 8.87
N ARG A 58 -3.75 -5.53 9.03
CA ARG A 58 -4.93 -5.39 8.15
C ARG A 58 -4.60 -4.70 6.83
N MET A 59 -3.75 -3.67 6.87
CA MET A 59 -3.41 -2.90 5.67
C MET A 59 -2.69 -3.73 4.60
N PRO A 60 -1.69 -4.57 4.91
CA PRO A 60 -1.09 -5.49 3.94
C PRO A 60 -2.10 -6.42 3.27
N LEU A 61 -3.13 -6.87 4.00
CA LEU A 61 -4.19 -7.69 3.41
C LEU A 61 -5.00 -6.91 2.38
N LEU A 62 -5.41 -5.67 2.69
CA LEU A 62 -6.12 -4.81 1.75
C LEU A 62 -5.28 -4.52 0.50
N LEU A 63 -4.00 -4.24 0.68
CA LEU A 63 -3.07 -3.99 -0.44
C LEU A 63 -2.82 -5.25 -1.27
N PHE A 64 -2.77 -6.41 -0.65
CA PHE A 64 -2.68 -7.69 -1.37
C PHE A 64 -3.93 -7.96 -2.22
N ILE A 65 -5.13 -7.77 -1.66
CA ILE A 65 -6.40 -7.87 -2.39
C ILE A 65 -6.47 -6.84 -3.52
N PHE A 66 -6.04 -5.60 -3.26
CA PHE A 66 -5.96 -4.56 -4.28
C PHE A 66 -5.02 -4.94 -5.43
N THR A 67 -3.88 -5.57 -5.13
CA THR A 67 -2.97 -6.10 -6.14
C THR A 67 -3.66 -7.17 -7.00
N LEU A 68 -4.37 -8.11 -6.39
CA LEU A 68 -5.14 -9.13 -7.13
C LEU A 68 -6.20 -8.50 -8.04
N PHE A 69 -6.86 -7.44 -7.57
CA PHE A 69 -7.83 -6.68 -8.36
C PHE A 69 -7.17 -6.00 -9.57
N LEU A 70 -6.01 -5.35 -9.38
CA LEU A 70 -5.24 -4.78 -10.48
C LEU A 70 -4.84 -5.86 -11.50
N MET A 71 -4.43 -7.03 -11.04
CA MET A 71 -4.11 -8.15 -11.93
C MET A 71 -5.33 -8.64 -12.72
N LEU A 72 -6.51 -8.71 -12.10
CA LEU A 72 -7.76 -9.09 -12.79
C LEU A 72 -8.09 -8.11 -13.92
N ILE A 73 -7.87 -6.82 -13.69
CA ILE A 73 -8.16 -5.78 -14.70
C ILE A 73 -7.15 -5.86 -15.84
N PHE A 74 -5.86 -5.89 -15.51
CA PHE A 74 -4.79 -5.66 -16.48
C PHE A 74 -4.18 -6.94 -17.06
N GLN A 75 -4.35 -8.10 -16.41
CA GLN A 75 -3.74 -9.38 -16.81
C GLN A 75 -4.77 -10.35 -17.41
N LYS A 76 -5.20 -10.11 -18.66
CA LYS A 76 -6.24 -10.92 -19.33
C LYS A 76 -5.92 -12.41 -19.33
N GLN A 77 -4.66 -12.79 -19.57
CA GLN A 77 -4.23 -14.19 -19.64
C GLN A 77 -4.35 -14.94 -18.31
N LEU A 78 -4.20 -14.20 -17.19
CA LEU A 78 -4.26 -14.78 -15.84
C LEU A 78 -5.67 -14.79 -15.24
N ARG A 79 -6.65 -14.12 -15.84
CA ARG A 79 -7.99 -13.95 -15.26
C ARG A 79 -8.65 -15.25 -14.82
N LYS A 80 -8.61 -16.28 -15.67
CA LYS A 80 -9.22 -17.59 -15.35
C LYS A 80 -8.61 -18.24 -14.10
N TYR A 81 -7.31 -18.10 -13.92
CA TYR A 81 -6.60 -18.64 -12.76
C TYR A 81 -6.81 -17.76 -11.53
N LEU A 82 -6.85 -16.44 -11.71
CA LEU A 82 -7.10 -15.50 -10.63
C LEU A 82 -8.50 -15.62 -10.04
N LEU A 83 -9.53 -15.86 -10.87
CA LEU A 83 -10.88 -16.08 -10.37
C LEU A 83 -10.98 -17.32 -9.49
N SER A 84 -10.40 -18.44 -9.91
CA SER A 84 -10.35 -19.65 -9.08
C SER A 84 -9.51 -19.44 -7.81
N THR A 85 -8.40 -18.68 -7.91
CA THR A 85 -7.58 -18.32 -6.78
C THR A 85 -8.34 -17.46 -5.78
N ILE A 86 -9.07 -16.44 -6.21
CA ILE A 86 -9.87 -15.57 -5.34
C ILE A 86 -10.95 -16.39 -4.61
N LEU A 87 -11.62 -17.31 -5.29
CA LEU A 87 -12.58 -18.20 -4.64
C LEU A 87 -11.92 -19.03 -3.53
N MET A 88 -10.78 -19.66 -3.82
CA MET A 88 -10.01 -20.41 -2.82
C MET A 88 -9.54 -19.54 -1.67
N LEU A 89 -9.03 -18.33 -1.96
CA LEU A 89 -8.60 -17.36 -0.95
C LEU A 89 -9.76 -16.96 -0.02
N SER A 90 -10.95 -16.78 -0.57
CA SER A 90 -12.15 -16.48 0.21
C SER A 90 -12.50 -17.64 1.15
N ILE A 91 -12.46 -18.87 0.69
CA ILE A 91 -12.72 -20.05 1.52
C ILE A 91 -11.69 -20.13 2.66
N VAL A 92 -10.41 -19.98 2.35
CA VAL A 92 -9.32 -19.99 3.36
C VAL A 92 -9.49 -18.87 4.37
N PHE A 93 -9.80 -17.65 3.91
CA PHE A 93 -10.05 -16.52 4.79
C PHE A 93 -11.20 -16.79 5.76
N PHE A 94 -12.35 -17.24 5.27
CA PHE A 94 -13.50 -17.55 6.11
C PHE A 94 -13.21 -18.70 7.08
N SER A 95 -12.44 -19.71 6.67
CA SER A 95 -12.01 -20.78 7.56
C SER A 95 -11.15 -20.26 8.71
N ILE A 96 -10.13 -19.43 8.42
CA ILE A 96 -9.26 -18.85 9.46
C ILE A 96 -10.07 -17.90 10.36
N TYR A 97 -10.95 -17.10 9.78
CA TYR A 97 -11.81 -16.17 10.52
C TYR A 97 -12.70 -16.89 11.54
N ASN A 98 -13.22 -18.08 11.20
CA ASN A 98 -14.08 -18.86 12.10
C ASN A 98 -13.28 -19.65 13.16
N ILE A 99 -12.07 -20.09 12.85
CA ILE A 99 -11.26 -20.92 13.76
C ILE A 99 -10.45 -20.05 14.73
N ASN A 100 -9.94 -18.89 14.27
CA ASN A 100 -9.01 -18.06 15.06
C ASN A 100 -9.71 -16.83 15.63
N GLU A 101 -9.98 -16.87 16.95
CA GLU A 101 -10.66 -15.78 17.66
C GLU A 101 -9.90 -14.44 17.60
N ASN A 102 -8.58 -14.45 17.58
CA ASN A 102 -7.79 -13.21 17.47
C ASN A 102 -7.97 -12.55 16.11
N VAL A 103 -7.97 -13.34 15.03
CA VAL A 103 -8.26 -12.85 13.68
C VAL A 103 -9.67 -12.28 13.65
N LYS A 104 -10.66 -13.00 14.17
CA LYS A 104 -12.06 -12.54 14.24
C LYS A 104 -12.19 -11.21 14.98
N LYS A 105 -11.61 -11.08 16.18
CA LYS A 105 -11.60 -9.84 16.96
C LYS A 105 -10.97 -8.67 16.20
N ASN A 106 -9.84 -8.92 15.53
CA ASN A 106 -9.16 -7.90 14.74
C ASN A 106 -10.02 -7.39 13.58
N PHE A 107 -10.72 -8.28 12.88
CA PHE A 107 -11.60 -7.88 11.77
C PHE A 107 -12.86 -7.18 12.25
N LEU A 108 -13.49 -7.64 13.33
CA LEU A 108 -14.64 -6.97 13.93
C LEU A 108 -14.28 -5.55 14.42
N SER A 109 -13.13 -5.40 15.05
CA SER A 109 -12.62 -4.08 15.45
C SER A 109 -12.37 -3.17 14.24
N PHE A 110 -11.86 -3.71 13.13
CA PHE A 110 -11.70 -2.94 11.89
C PHE A 110 -13.05 -2.51 11.31
N TYR A 111 -14.01 -3.44 11.25
CA TYR A 111 -15.36 -3.13 10.76
C TYR A 111 -16.03 -2.03 11.59
N SER A 112 -15.93 -2.11 12.93
CA SER A 112 -16.49 -1.08 13.81
C SER A 112 -15.83 0.30 13.60
N GLN A 113 -14.51 0.35 13.34
CA GLN A 113 -13.80 1.59 13.04
C GLN A 113 -14.24 2.20 11.70
N VAL A 114 -14.37 1.36 10.67
CA VAL A 114 -14.84 1.82 9.35
C VAL A 114 -16.29 2.33 9.44
N ASN A 115 -17.15 1.58 10.13
CA ASN A 115 -18.55 1.98 10.32
C ASN A 115 -18.65 3.33 11.07
N SER A 116 -17.86 3.53 12.12
CA SER A 116 -17.80 4.80 12.84
C SER A 116 -17.37 5.97 11.94
N ILE A 117 -16.39 5.76 11.04
CA ILE A 117 -15.95 6.78 10.09
C ILE A 117 -17.09 7.14 9.12
N VAL A 118 -17.78 6.12 8.59
CA VAL A 118 -18.92 6.32 7.68
C VAL A 118 -20.07 7.05 8.38
N GLU A 119 -20.39 6.67 9.62
CA GLU A 119 -21.43 7.34 10.40
C GLU A 119 -21.10 8.81 10.70
N ILE A 120 -19.83 9.12 11.02
CA ILE A 120 -19.38 10.50 11.21
C ILE A 120 -19.52 11.29 9.91
N ALA A 121 -19.14 10.70 8.79
CA ALA A 121 -19.22 11.36 7.49
C ALA A 121 -20.69 11.64 7.04
N LEU A 122 -21.64 10.78 7.43
CA LEU A 122 -23.03 10.85 6.99
C LEU A 122 -23.94 11.63 7.94
N LYS A 123 -23.68 11.65 9.25
CA LYS A 123 -24.65 12.12 10.25
C LYS A 123 -24.27 13.40 10.97
N ASP A 124 -23.13 14.01 10.68
CA ASP A 124 -22.68 15.28 11.32
C ASP A 124 -22.82 15.29 12.87
N ASN A 125 -22.77 14.12 13.48
CA ASN A 125 -22.98 13.95 14.91
C ASN A 125 -21.69 14.22 15.69
N ASN A 126 -21.85 14.98 16.78
CA ASN A 126 -20.80 15.20 17.79
C ASN A 126 -20.42 13.87 18.48
N PHE A 127 -19.61 13.07 17.79
CA PHE A 127 -19.08 11.86 18.38
C PHE A 127 -18.13 12.19 19.54
N LYS A 128 -18.47 11.76 20.73
CA LYS A 128 -17.63 11.93 21.93
C LYS A 128 -16.25 11.26 21.80
N GLU A 129 -16.12 10.24 20.95
CA GLU A 129 -14.85 9.59 20.66
C GLU A 129 -14.66 9.39 19.13
N LYS A 130 -13.84 10.24 18.53
CA LYS A 130 -13.42 10.04 17.14
C LYS A 130 -12.56 8.77 17.05
N PRO A 131 -12.71 7.94 16.00
CA PRO A 131 -11.79 6.83 15.72
C PRO A 131 -10.33 7.30 15.69
N GLN A 132 -9.41 6.41 16.07
CA GLN A 132 -7.97 6.73 16.18
C GLN A 132 -7.41 7.38 14.91
N TYR A 133 -7.76 6.88 13.74
CA TYR A 133 -7.33 7.43 12.46
C TYR A 133 -7.80 8.87 12.21
N LEU A 134 -9.02 9.21 12.63
CA LEU A 134 -9.50 10.60 12.50
C LEU A 134 -8.82 11.53 13.50
N LYS A 135 -8.46 11.04 14.68
CA LYS A 135 -7.66 11.81 15.65
C LYS A 135 -6.27 12.10 15.09
N GLU A 136 -5.61 11.09 14.53
CA GLU A 136 -4.32 11.25 13.88
C GLU A 136 -4.40 12.22 12.72
N PHE A 137 -5.36 12.04 11.81
CA PHE A 137 -5.56 12.92 10.66
C PHE A 137 -5.77 14.38 11.11
N SER A 138 -6.65 14.63 12.08
CA SER A 138 -6.89 15.99 12.56
C SER A 138 -5.63 16.60 13.19
N THR A 139 -4.83 15.81 13.92
CA THR A 139 -3.57 16.26 14.51
C THR A 139 -2.56 16.69 13.44
N PHE A 140 -2.45 15.91 12.37
CA PHE A 140 -1.56 16.23 11.24
C PHE A 140 -2.04 17.45 10.49
N TYR A 141 -3.34 17.58 10.26
CA TYR A 141 -3.93 18.73 9.62
C TYR A 141 -3.65 20.00 10.42
N ASP A 142 -3.93 19.98 11.73
CA ASP A 142 -3.67 21.14 12.61
C ASP A 142 -2.19 21.50 12.67
N THR A 143 -1.30 20.51 12.69
CA THR A 143 0.16 20.72 12.69
C THR A 143 0.62 21.30 11.35
N TRP A 144 0.11 20.80 10.22
CA TRP A 144 0.40 21.36 8.91
C TRP A 144 -0.05 22.84 8.79
N LEU A 145 -1.17 23.22 9.38
CA LEU A 145 -1.65 24.60 9.35
C LEU A 145 -0.69 25.61 9.96
N MET A 146 0.24 25.17 10.82
CA MET A 146 1.27 26.05 11.40
C MET A 146 2.34 26.45 10.35
N HIS A 147 2.65 25.55 9.41
CA HIS A 147 3.68 25.75 8.38
C HIS A 147 3.18 25.32 7.01
N LYS A 148 2.10 25.91 6.50
CA LYS A 148 1.32 25.45 5.33
C LYS A 148 2.13 25.25 4.05
N TYR A 149 3.06 26.18 3.75
CA TYR A 149 3.69 26.22 2.43
C TYR A 149 4.99 25.44 2.36
N ILE A 150 5.85 25.56 3.37
CA ILE A 150 7.21 25.01 3.39
C ILE A 150 7.31 23.79 4.31
N GLY A 151 6.34 23.63 5.23
CA GLY A 151 6.34 22.57 6.24
C GLY A 151 7.22 22.90 7.44
N GLY A 152 7.18 22.02 8.44
CA GLY A 152 7.94 22.16 9.69
C GLY A 152 9.37 21.62 9.60
N GLY A 153 9.79 21.04 8.47
CA GLY A 153 11.07 20.36 8.30
C GLY A 153 10.99 18.85 8.50
N ILE A 154 11.90 18.12 7.83
CA ILE A 154 11.94 16.66 7.84
C ILE A 154 12.16 16.12 9.25
N LYS A 155 11.32 15.16 9.69
CA LYS A 155 11.32 14.55 11.03
C LYS A 155 11.06 15.52 12.20
N ASN A 156 10.56 16.71 11.92
CA ASN A 156 10.26 17.71 12.94
C ASN A 156 8.79 17.65 13.43
N PHE A 157 7.93 16.86 12.81
CA PHE A 157 6.54 16.70 13.22
C PHE A 157 6.39 16.48 14.73
N ARG A 158 7.19 15.61 15.34
CA ARG A 158 7.18 15.31 16.78
C ARG A 158 7.42 16.51 17.70
N TYR A 159 8.09 17.55 17.19
CA TYR A 159 8.34 18.78 17.93
C TYR A 159 7.16 19.74 17.77
N TYR A 160 6.77 20.05 16.54
CA TYR A 160 5.68 20.99 16.25
C TYR A 160 4.30 20.47 16.65
N CYS A 161 4.12 19.17 16.70
CA CYS A 161 2.84 18.57 17.08
C CYS A 161 2.37 19.00 18.47
N HIS A 162 3.29 19.25 19.39
CA HIS A 162 2.99 19.72 20.74
C HIS A 162 2.70 21.23 20.84
N GLU A 163 3.10 21.98 19.82
CA GLU A 163 2.95 23.45 19.77
C GLU A 163 1.67 23.88 19.05
N ARG A 164 0.94 22.93 18.44
CA ARG A 164 -0.25 23.25 17.67
C ARG A 164 -1.33 23.91 18.52
N PRO A 165 -2.08 24.90 17.97
CA PRO A 165 -3.25 25.46 18.63
C PRO A 165 -4.28 24.35 18.87
N ASN A 166 -5.07 24.44 19.93
CA ASN A 166 -6.13 23.51 20.29
C ASN A 166 -5.69 22.13 20.81
N ILE A 167 -4.48 22.01 21.32
CA ILE A 167 -4.08 20.81 22.05
C ILE A 167 -4.99 20.61 23.28
N LYS A 168 -5.82 19.57 23.25
CA LYS A 168 -6.48 19.11 24.47
C LYS A 168 -5.47 18.27 25.24
N LYS A 169 -5.16 18.71 26.48
CA LYS A 169 -4.15 18.07 27.36
C LYS A 169 -4.38 16.58 27.61
N ASP A 170 -5.59 16.08 27.36
CA ASP A 170 -6.00 14.71 27.65
C ASP A 170 -5.76 13.70 26.52
N VAL A 171 -5.23 14.13 25.38
CA VAL A 171 -5.03 13.25 24.22
C VAL A 171 -3.59 12.73 24.19
N LYS A 172 -3.33 11.70 24.99
CA LYS A 172 -1.99 11.10 25.19
C LYS A 172 -1.32 10.51 23.94
N PHE A 173 -2.02 10.27 22.83
CA PHE A 173 -1.50 9.43 21.73
C PHE A 173 -1.54 10.07 20.34
N VAL A 174 -1.71 11.38 20.25
CA VAL A 174 -1.94 12.04 18.96
C VAL A 174 -0.64 12.55 18.34
N CYS A 175 0.39 12.82 19.11
CA CYS A 175 1.72 13.23 18.62
C CYS A 175 2.66 12.02 18.55
N ASN A 176 2.40 11.12 17.61
CA ASN A 176 3.28 10.00 17.29
C ASN A 176 4.56 10.50 16.60
N MET A 177 5.56 9.63 16.49
CA MET A 177 6.83 9.98 15.84
C MET A 177 6.68 10.30 14.35
N HIS A 178 5.64 9.76 13.70
CA HIS A 178 5.29 9.99 12.30
C HIS A 178 3.80 9.67 12.07
N PRO A 179 3.16 10.31 11.06
CA PRO A 179 1.83 9.90 10.62
C PRO A 179 1.95 8.60 9.86
N HIS A 180 1.19 7.61 10.18
CA HIS A 180 1.19 6.35 9.46
C HIS A 180 0.67 6.49 8.00
N ASN A 181 0.98 7.61 7.34
CA ASN A 181 0.61 7.91 5.96
C ASN A 181 1.64 8.84 5.30
N TYR A 182 2.19 8.45 4.16
CA TYR A 182 3.23 9.19 3.44
C TYR A 182 2.80 10.61 3.04
N TYR A 183 1.57 10.76 2.56
CA TYR A 183 1.08 12.05 2.05
C TYR A 183 0.91 13.08 3.17
N LEU A 184 0.39 12.64 4.32
CA LEU A 184 0.26 13.49 5.49
C LEU A 184 1.62 13.88 6.05
N GLU A 185 2.58 12.96 6.08
CA GLU A 185 3.94 13.24 6.55
C GLU A 185 4.63 14.24 5.64
N ILE A 186 4.59 14.04 4.33
CA ILE A 186 5.18 14.96 3.37
C ILE A 186 4.52 16.32 3.46
N LEU A 187 3.19 16.36 3.57
CA LEU A 187 2.44 17.62 3.71
C LEU A 187 2.83 18.39 4.97
N THR A 188 2.97 17.72 6.12
CA THR A 188 3.37 18.37 7.37
C THR A 188 4.84 18.79 7.41
N GLU A 189 5.73 17.98 6.87
CA GLU A 189 7.16 18.18 6.97
C GLU A 189 7.73 19.05 5.84
N THR A 190 7.20 18.97 4.61
CA THR A 190 7.68 19.75 3.46
C THR A 190 6.65 20.77 2.93
N GLY A 191 5.48 20.82 3.56
CA GLY A 191 4.42 21.76 3.21
C GLY A 191 3.77 21.46 1.86
N LEU A 192 2.94 22.41 1.43
CA LEU A 192 2.19 22.30 0.18
C LEU A 192 3.11 22.21 -1.04
N PHE A 193 4.22 22.94 -1.05
CA PHE A 193 5.16 22.91 -2.18
C PHE A 193 5.82 21.55 -2.35
N GLY A 194 6.37 20.96 -1.28
CA GLY A 194 6.98 19.63 -1.35
C GLY A 194 5.95 18.54 -1.69
N PHE A 195 4.74 18.66 -1.13
CA PHE A 195 3.64 17.75 -1.45
C PHE A 195 3.25 17.81 -2.93
N LEU A 196 3.09 19.01 -3.51
CA LEU A 196 2.75 19.17 -4.93
C LEU A 196 3.84 18.63 -5.84
N ILE A 197 5.12 18.89 -5.53
CA ILE A 197 6.25 18.35 -6.30
C ILE A 197 6.19 16.80 -6.32
N LEU A 198 5.95 16.18 -5.15
CA LEU A 198 5.87 14.73 -5.07
C LEU A 198 4.66 14.18 -5.85
N VAL A 199 3.49 14.78 -5.71
CA VAL A 199 2.28 14.36 -6.42
C VAL A 199 2.48 14.47 -7.92
N VAL A 200 3.02 15.60 -8.41
CA VAL A 200 3.33 15.79 -9.84
C VAL A 200 4.34 14.74 -10.30
N ALA A 201 5.37 14.45 -9.52
CA ALA A 201 6.35 13.41 -9.87
C ALA A 201 5.68 12.03 -9.98
N PHE A 202 4.85 11.64 -9.01
CA PHE A 202 4.15 10.35 -9.04
C PHE A 202 3.16 10.26 -10.20
N VAL A 203 2.39 11.31 -10.46
CA VAL A 203 1.45 11.39 -11.58
C VAL A 203 2.20 11.28 -12.92
N ASN A 204 3.32 12.00 -13.06
CA ASN A 204 4.11 11.96 -14.27
C ASN A 204 4.71 10.56 -14.51
N ILE A 205 5.22 9.92 -13.47
CA ILE A 205 5.72 8.54 -13.52
C ILE A 205 4.59 7.59 -13.95
N LEU A 206 3.43 7.66 -13.31
CA LEU A 206 2.28 6.83 -13.66
C LEU A 206 1.81 7.10 -15.10
N TYR A 207 1.75 8.35 -15.52
CA TYR A 207 1.37 8.72 -16.88
C TYR A 207 2.36 8.15 -17.89
N THR A 208 3.65 8.34 -17.69
CA THR A 208 4.70 7.90 -18.62
C THR A 208 4.78 6.36 -18.69
N ILE A 209 4.72 5.70 -17.55
CA ILE A 209 4.89 4.24 -17.47
C ILE A 209 3.58 3.53 -17.82
N PHE A 210 2.48 3.95 -17.24
CA PHE A 210 1.22 3.23 -17.29
C PHE A 210 0.40 3.61 -18.53
N TYR A 211 0.15 4.90 -18.73
CA TYR A 211 -0.72 5.38 -19.78
C TYR A 211 -0.10 5.22 -21.18
N ASN A 212 1.09 5.74 -21.40
CA ASN A 212 1.72 5.69 -22.71
C ASN A 212 2.08 4.28 -23.15
N LYS A 213 2.55 3.45 -22.25
CA LYS A 213 3.04 2.13 -22.60
C LYS A 213 1.96 1.05 -22.56
N TYR A 214 1.05 1.14 -21.60
CA TYR A 214 0.01 0.14 -21.37
C TYR A 214 -1.30 0.43 -22.09
N PHE A 215 -1.81 1.66 -22.00
CA PHE A 215 -3.09 1.99 -22.57
C PHE A 215 -3.03 2.24 -24.07
N ILE A 216 -2.05 2.99 -24.54
CA ILE A 216 -1.97 3.39 -25.94
C ILE A 216 -1.42 2.28 -26.83
N LYS A 217 -0.36 1.61 -26.42
CA LYS A 217 0.32 0.63 -27.28
C LYS A 217 -0.18 -0.80 -27.20
N HIS A 218 -1.13 -1.14 -26.32
CA HIS A 218 -1.67 -2.49 -26.11
C HIS A 218 -0.61 -3.62 -25.92
N ASN A 219 0.67 -3.27 -25.74
CA ASN A 219 1.81 -4.19 -25.69
C ASN A 219 2.02 -4.82 -24.29
N LEU A 220 0.92 -5.08 -23.58
CA LEU A 220 0.92 -5.74 -22.27
C LEU A 220 1.53 -7.15 -22.29
N ASN A 221 1.50 -7.81 -23.44
CA ASN A 221 1.91 -9.21 -23.56
C ASN A 221 3.43 -9.38 -23.75
N GLU A 222 4.14 -8.35 -24.21
CA GLU A 222 5.54 -8.48 -24.57
C GLU A 222 6.51 -8.16 -23.44
N ASN A 223 6.09 -7.38 -22.43
CA ASN A 223 6.95 -6.92 -21.34
C ASN A 223 6.48 -7.41 -19.96
N ILE A 224 6.42 -8.71 -19.78
CA ILE A 224 5.96 -9.36 -18.54
C ILE A 224 6.79 -8.91 -17.32
N MET A 225 8.06 -8.55 -17.49
CA MET A 225 8.95 -8.16 -16.40
C MET A 225 8.59 -6.82 -15.73
N ILE A 226 8.05 -5.86 -16.46
CA ILE A 226 7.78 -4.52 -15.92
C ILE A 226 6.51 -4.47 -15.08
N ILE A 227 5.56 -5.35 -15.35
CA ILE A 227 4.22 -5.36 -14.77
C ILE A 227 4.21 -5.43 -13.24
N PRO A 228 4.92 -6.37 -12.61
CA PRO A 228 4.93 -6.45 -11.15
C PRO A 228 5.50 -5.18 -10.49
N PHE A 229 6.50 -4.53 -11.09
CA PHE A 229 7.04 -3.29 -10.54
C PHE A 229 6.06 -2.13 -10.66
N ILE A 230 5.24 -2.08 -11.72
CA ILE A 230 4.16 -1.10 -11.82
C ILE A 230 3.15 -1.32 -10.70
N PHE A 231 2.73 -2.57 -10.47
CA PHE A 231 1.79 -2.87 -9.40
C PHE A 231 2.37 -2.60 -8.02
N LEU A 232 3.64 -2.95 -7.80
CA LEU A 232 4.37 -2.59 -6.58
C LEU A 232 4.37 -1.08 -6.35
N PHE A 233 4.67 -0.31 -7.39
CA PHE A 233 4.68 1.15 -7.29
C PHE A 233 3.30 1.70 -6.96
N ILE A 234 2.25 1.29 -7.68
CA ILE A 234 0.87 1.73 -7.44
C ILE A 234 0.43 1.40 -6.00
N VAL A 235 0.74 0.20 -5.53
CA VAL A 235 0.38 -0.25 -4.18
C VAL A 235 1.19 0.50 -3.12
N GLU A 236 2.47 0.80 -3.39
CA GLU A 236 3.33 1.53 -2.44
C GLU A 236 2.89 2.99 -2.28
N ILE A 237 2.45 3.64 -3.35
CA ILE A 237 1.95 5.02 -3.32
C ILE A 237 0.44 5.11 -3.06
N PHE A 238 -0.22 4.03 -2.66
CA PHE A 238 -1.68 4.05 -2.44
C PHE A 238 -2.05 5.05 -1.33
N PRO A 239 -2.94 6.02 -1.59
CA PRO A 239 -3.16 7.16 -0.69
C PRO A 239 -3.63 6.81 0.72
N ILE A 240 -4.41 5.73 0.85
CA ILE A 240 -4.99 5.30 2.13
C ILE A 240 -4.05 4.32 2.87
N LYS A 241 -2.89 4.02 2.29
CA LYS A 241 -1.95 3.09 2.89
C LYS A 241 -1.47 3.61 4.24
N SER A 242 -1.79 2.86 5.30
CA SER A 242 -1.17 3.04 6.61
C SER A 242 0.18 2.34 6.59
N THR A 243 1.23 3.11 6.79
CA THR A 243 2.61 2.64 6.70
C THR A 243 3.49 3.37 7.70
N GLY A 244 4.73 2.93 7.86
CA GLY A 244 5.74 3.69 8.60
C GLY A 244 6.08 5.02 7.92
N SER A 245 7.03 5.75 8.49
CA SER A 245 7.46 7.05 7.97
C SER A 245 7.99 6.94 6.54
N PHE A 246 7.64 7.91 5.69
CA PHE A 246 8.22 8.08 4.36
C PHE A 246 9.73 8.36 4.45
N PHE A 247 10.13 9.21 5.38
CA PHE A 247 11.54 9.61 5.57
C PHE A 247 12.37 8.60 6.38
N THR A 248 11.95 7.33 6.46
CA THR A 248 12.79 6.26 7.01
C THR A 248 13.58 5.57 5.90
N THR A 249 14.82 5.18 6.19
CA THR A 249 15.70 4.50 5.24
C THR A 249 15.02 3.31 4.57
N GLY A 250 14.34 2.45 5.34
CA GLY A 250 13.71 1.24 4.79
C GLY A 250 12.61 1.53 3.75
N ASN A 251 11.68 2.43 4.06
CA ASN A 251 10.56 2.73 3.15
C ASN A 251 11.00 3.53 1.93
N THR A 252 11.83 4.56 2.14
CA THR A 252 12.34 5.40 1.06
C THR A 252 13.21 4.59 0.11
N THR A 253 14.16 3.80 0.63
CA THR A 253 15.01 2.96 -0.20
C THR A 253 14.19 1.97 -1.03
N TYR A 254 13.17 1.34 -0.45
CA TYR A 254 12.30 0.42 -1.17
C TYR A 254 11.55 1.11 -2.32
N LEU A 255 10.94 2.28 -2.06
CA LEU A 255 10.22 3.05 -3.08
C LEU A 255 11.14 3.48 -4.22
N PHE A 256 12.30 4.07 -3.90
CA PHE A 256 13.25 4.52 -4.92
C PHE A 256 13.92 3.37 -5.67
N LEU A 257 14.12 2.21 -5.03
CA LEU A 257 14.58 0.99 -5.71
C LEU A 257 13.57 0.56 -6.78
N ILE A 258 12.28 0.50 -6.45
CA ILE A 258 11.22 0.17 -7.41
C ILE A 258 11.22 1.17 -8.56
N LEU A 259 11.31 2.47 -8.27
CA LEU A 259 11.37 3.52 -9.28
C LEU A 259 12.59 3.39 -10.18
N GLY A 260 13.77 3.13 -9.61
CA GLY A 260 15.00 2.93 -10.39
C GLY A 260 14.90 1.74 -11.34
N ILE A 261 14.33 0.63 -10.88
CA ILE A 261 14.09 -0.55 -11.72
C ILE A 261 13.08 -0.23 -12.84
N LEU A 262 11.97 0.44 -12.51
CA LEU A 262 10.97 0.85 -13.50
C LEU A 262 11.57 1.73 -14.60
N ILE A 263 12.32 2.76 -14.22
CA ILE A 263 12.98 3.67 -15.18
C ILE A 263 13.98 2.90 -16.05
N GLY A 264 14.79 2.01 -15.44
CA GLY A 264 15.75 1.19 -16.17
C GLY A 264 15.09 0.25 -17.19
N LEU A 265 13.99 -0.39 -16.82
CA LEU A 265 13.24 -1.28 -17.71
C LEU A 265 12.62 -0.50 -18.89
N ILE A 266 12.08 0.70 -18.65
CA ILE A 266 11.51 1.56 -19.69
C ILE A 266 12.58 2.00 -20.67
N GLN A 267 13.72 2.47 -20.17
CA GLN A 267 14.82 2.92 -21.02
C GLN A 267 15.35 1.79 -21.91
N ARG A 268 15.49 0.58 -21.34
CA ARG A 268 15.86 -0.61 -22.11
C ARG A 268 14.90 -0.86 -23.26
N ASP A 269 13.60 -0.83 -23.00
CA ASP A 269 12.59 -1.12 -24.00
C ASP A 269 12.56 -0.06 -25.12
N ILE A 270 12.72 1.23 -24.76
CA ILE A 270 12.86 2.31 -25.74
C ILE A 270 14.11 2.13 -26.62
N SER A 271 15.21 1.66 -26.03
CA SER A 271 16.45 1.43 -26.78
C SER A 271 16.34 0.27 -27.77
N ILE A 272 15.54 -0.74 -27.46
CA ILE A 272 15.26 -1.85 -28.35
C ILE A 272 14.36 -1.41 -29.51
N GLU A 273 13.28 -0.65 -29.21
CA GLU A 273 12.37 -0.12 -30.24
C GLU A 273 13.07 0.81 -31.27
N LYS A 274 14.14 1.51 -30.88
CA LYS A 274 14.92 2.36 -31.78
C LYS A 274 15.90 1.59 -32.67
N LYS A 275 16.17 0.32 -32.36
CA LYS A 275 17.12 -0.51 -33.15
C LYS A 275 16.42 -1.42 -34.17
N ILE A 276 15.10 -1.51 -34.09
CA ILE A 276 14.23 -2.19 -35.06
C ILE A 276 13.67 -1.18 -36.05
#